data_1ea68210d2871aa45659de5306c0ae66
#
_entry.id   1ea68210d2871aa45659de5306c0ae66
#
_cell.length_a   1.000
_cell.length_b   1.000
_cell.length_c   1.000
_cell.angle_alpha   90.00
_cell.angle_beta   90.00
_cell.angle_gamma   90.00
#
_symmetry.space_group_name_H-M   'P 1'
#
loop_
_entity.id
_entity.type
_entity.pdbx_description
1 polymer ?
#
loop_
_entity_poly.entity_id
_entity_poly.type
_entity_poly.pdbx_seq_one_letter_code
_entity_poly.pdbx_strand_id
1 'polypeptide(L)'
;MKRTISLVVLYFAAIAVGLVSTWFALKRVGLEGVTAGAWQADLLAGSADAGPYTRARIAVNAVLALDRSETIYFLATRDDSGAPLRAQCHYRLRGVAPDSAWWSITAYAADNFLFSVESHRYSISGDSLNLTAGEPFAAKIGPAAIGPDIETSGSGELRLTLRL
;
A
#
# COMPACT_ATOMS: atom_id res chain seq x y z
N MET A 1 -40.12 2.82 32.52
CA MET A 1 -38.85 2.09 32.68
C MET A 1 -38.55 1.10 31.54
N LYS A 2 -39.37 0.07 31.27
CA LYS A 2 -39.12 -0.90 30.16
C LYS A 2 -38.98 -0.23 28.78
N ARG A 3 -39.84 0.74 28.43
CA ARG A 3 -39.81 1.46 27.14
C ARG A 3 -38.52 2.30 26.95
N THR A 4 -38.02 2.92 28.02
CA THR A 4 -36.79 3.74 27.97
C THR A 4 -35.57 2.82 27.78
N ILE A 5 -35.53 1.66 28.48
CA ILE A 5 -34.47 0.67 28.32
C ILE A 5 -34.47 0.12 26.90
N SER A 6 -35.64 -0.17 26.32
CA SER A 6 -35.76 -0.67 24.95
C SER A 6 -35.25 0.35 23.91
N LEU A 7 -35.52 1.64 24.10
CA LEU A 7 -35.02 2.70 23.23
C LEU A 7 -33.49 2.85 23.33
N VAL A 8 -32.92 2.77 24.52
CA VAL A 8 -31.48 2.82 24.73
C VAL A 8 -30.78 1.64 24.03
N VAL A 9 -31.30 0.43 24.22
CA VAL A 9 -30.77 -0.77 23.56
C VAL A 9 -30.84 -0.64 22.04
N LEU A 10 -31.96 -0.16 21.50
CA LEU A 10 -32.13 0.05 20.06
C LEU A 10 -31.10 1.07 19.52
N TYR A 11 -30.85 2.16 20.25
CA TYR A 11 -29.88 3.17 19.89
C TYR A 11 -28.45 2.61 19.82
N PHE A 12 -28.03 1.86 20.83
CA PHE A 12 -26.72 1.22 20.83
C PHE A 12 -26.58 0.15 19.74
N ALA A 13 -27.65 -0.62 19.50
CA ALA A 13 -27.67 -1.60 18.42
C ALA A 13 -27.52 -0.92 17.05
N ALA A 14 -28.21 0.19 16.80
CA ALA A 14 -28.08 0.95 15.56
C ALA A 14 -26.66 1.50 15.35
N ILE A 15 -26.03 2.03 16.42
CA ILE A 15 -24.62 2.49 16.35
C ILE A 15 -23.71 1.32 16.04
N ALA A 16 -23.85 0.20 16.72
CA ALA A 16 -23.02 -0.98 16.50
C ALA A 16 -23.12 -1.51 15.06
N VAL A 17 -24.34 -1.60 14.53
CA VAL A 17 -24.58 -1.99 13.13
C VAL A 17 -23.95 -0.98 12.17
N GLY A 18 -24.07 0.32 12.42
CA GLY A 18 -23.46 1.37 11.62
C GLY A 18 -21.92 1.26 11.58
N LEU A 19 -21.28 1.08 12.74
CA LEU A 19 -19.82 0.91 12.83
C LEU A 19 -19.33 -0.35 12.12
N VAL A 20 -20.00 -1.48 12.34
CA VAL A 20 -19.67 -2.77 11.74
C VAL A 20 -19.83 -2.70 10.22
N SER A 21 -20.96 -2.16 9.72
CA SER A 21 -21.21 -2.04 8.29
C SER A 21 -20.19 -1.12 7.60
N THR A 22 -19.84 0.01 8.22
CA THR A 22 -18.82 0.93 7.72
C THR A 22 -17.46 0.25 7.66
N TRP A 23 -17.08 -0.48 8.71
CA TRP A 23 -15.82 -1.24 8.73
C TRP A 23 -15.74 -2.28 7.61
N PHE A 24 -16.82 -3.03 7.39
CA PHE A 24 -16.89 -3.99 6.28
C PHE A 24 -16.86 -3.30 4.92
N ALA A 25 -17.54 -2.17 4.76
CA ALA A 25 -17.50 -1.39 3.53
C ALA A 25 -16.07 -0.91 3.22
N LEU A 26 -15.37 -0.34 4.19
CA LEU A 26 -13.98 0.12 4.02
C LEU A 26 -13.01 -1.02 3.62
N LYS A 27 -13.24 -2.23 4.13
CA LYS A 27 -12.43 -3.40 3.77
C LYS A 27 -12.77 -3.99 2.39
N ARG A 28 -14.01 -3.85 1.95
CA ARG A 28 -14.50 -4.45 0.69
C ARG A 28 -14.50 -3.50 -0.49
N VAL A 29 -14.57 -2.19 -0.26
CA VAL A 29 -14.40 -1.20 -1.33
C VAL A 29 -13.00 -1.36 -1.89
N GLY A 30 -12.90 -2.00 -3.05
CA GLY A 30 -11.65 -2.19 -3.79
C GLY A 30 -11.05 -0.84 -4.18
N LEU A 31 -9.82 -0.88 -4.67
CA LEU A 31 -9.22 0.25 -5.36
C LEU A 31 -10.03 0.45 -6.66
N GLU A 32 -10.75 1.54 -6.78
CA GLU A 32 -11.31 2.00 -8.07
C GLU A 32 -10.15 2.56 -8.88
N GLY A 33 -9.39 1.67 -9.52
CA GLY A 33 -8.15 2.13 -10.14
C GLY A 33 -7.61 1.18 -11.18
N VAL A 34 -6.41 1.49 -11.61
CA VAL A 34 -5.67 0.73 -12.61
C VAL A 34 -4.96 -0.44 -11.94
N THR A 35 -5.03 -1.61 -12.57
CA THR A 35 -4.23 -2.79 -12.17
C THR A 35 -3.22 -3.11 -13.26
N ALA A 36 -1.98 -3.37 -12.87
CA ALA A 36 -0.90 -3.80 -13.74
C ALA A 36 -0.17 -4.99 -13.08
N GLY A 37 -0.55 -6.20 -13.44
CA GLY A 37 -0.08 -7.42 -12.75
C GLY A 37 -0.47 -7.41 -11.27
N ALA A 38 0.52 -7.54 -10.39
CA ALA A 38 0.33 -7.49 -8.94
C ALA A 38 0.13 -6.07 -8.38
N TRP A 39 0.34 -5.03 -9.19
CA TRP A 39 0.26 -3.64 -8.78
C TRP A 39 -1.13 -3.05 -8.97
N GLN A 40 -1.57 -2.26 -8.01
CA GLN A 40 -2.86 -1.58 -8.02
C GLN A 40 -2.68 -0.11 -7.65
N ALA A 41 -3.28 0.79 -8.43
CA ALA A 41 -3.27 2.23 -8.15
C ALA A 41 -4.70 2.76 -8.05
N ASP A 42 -4.94 3.66 -7.09
CA ASP A 42 -6.15 4.46 -7.02
C ASP A 42 -5.83 5.86 -7.55
N LEU A 43 -6.29 6.16 -8.75
CA LEU A 43 -6.02 7.44 -9.41
C LEU A 43 -6.78 8.62 -8.81
N LEU A 44 -7.75 8.36 -7.93
CA LEU A 44 -8.47 9.38 -7.17
C LEU A 44 -7.86 9.63 -5.79
N ALA A 45 -6.84 8.84 -5.39
CA ALA A 45 -6.12 9.09 -4.15
C ALA A 45 -5.51 10.50 -4.15
N GLY A 46 -5.77 11.27 -3.08
CA GLY A 46 -5.31 12.67 -2.99
C GLY A 46 -6.12 13.70 -3.78
N SER A 47 -7.04 13.28 -4.65
CA SER A 47 -7.87 14.16 -5.43
C SER A 47 -9.03 14.78 -4.62
N ALA A 48 -9.43 16.00 -4.99
CA ALA A 48 -10.64 16.62 -4.50
C ALA A 48 -11.92 15.85 -4.90
N ASP A 49 -11.85 15.07 -5.98
CA ASP A 49 -12.96 14.26 -6.49
C ASP A 49 -13.07 12.89 -5.79
N ALA A 50 -12.14 12.57 -4.87
CA ALA A 50 -12.17 11.33 -4.12
C ALA A 50 -13.44 11.22 -3.28
N GLY A 51 -14.17 10.11 -3.42
CA GLY A 51 -15.36 9.81 -2.64
C GLY A 51 -15.05 9.61 -1.14
N PRO A 52 -16.07 9.67 -0.26
CA PRO A 52 -15.88 9.61 1.19
C PRO A 52 -15.21 8.29 1.63
N TYR A 53 -15.48 7.18 0.98
CA TYR A 53 -14.86 5.89 1.29
C TYR A 53 -13.39 5.84 0.88
N THR A 54 -13.02 6.39 -0.28
CA THR A 54 -11.63 6.52 -0.73
C THR A 54 -10.85 7.38 0.26
N ARG A 55 -11.39 8.54 0.66
CA ARG A 55 -10.77 9.42 1.68
C ARG A 55 -10.59 8.72 3.02
N ALA A 56 -11.64 8.03 3.51
CA ALA A 56 -11.58 7.31 4.77
C ALA A 56 -10.52 6.18 4.72
N ARG A 57 -10.43 5.46 3.60
CA ARG A 57 -9.42 4.41 3.43
C ARG A 57 -8.00 4.96 3.41
N ILE A 58 -7.75 6.07 2.71
CA ILE A 58 -6.46 6.77 2.70
C ILE A 58 -6.09 7.16 4.13
N ALA A 59 -7.02 7.74 4.88
CA ALA A 59 -6.79 8.14 6.27
C ALA A 59 -6.47 6.95 7.20
N VAL A 60 -7.20 5.83 7.07
CA VAL A 60 -6.97 4.62 7.88
C VAL A 60 -5.62 3.97 7.55
N ASN A 61 -5.16 4.04 6.30
CA ASN A 61 -3.86 3.50 5.91
C ASN A 61 -2.70 4.48 6.15
N ALA A 62 -2.96 5.61 6.79
CA ALA A 62 -1.97 6.65 7.09
C ALA A 62 -1.16 7.12 5.87
N VAL A 63 -1.76 7.04 4.67
CA VAL A 63 -1.13 7.51 3.44
C VAL A 63 -1.39 9.00 3.31
N LEU A 64 -0.32 9.80 3.27
CA LEU A 64 -0.41 11.21 2.88
C LEU A 64 -0.40 11.26 1.35
N ALA A 65 -1.57 11.01 0.74
CA ALA A 65 -1.70 10.97 -0.70
C ALA A 65 -1.67 12.39 -1.28
N LEU A 66 -0.75 12.61 -2.20
CA LEU A 66 -0.72 13.77 -3.06
C LEU A 66 -1.68 13.58 -4.25
N ASP A 67 -2.06 14.67 -4.90
CA ASP A 67 -2.83 14.60 -6.15
C ASP A 67 -2.03 13.89 -7.24
N ARG A 68 -2.73 13.22 -8.15
CA ARG A 68 -2.10 12.47 -9.27
C ARG A 68 -1.25 13.33 -10.21
N SER A 69 -1.40 14.65 -10.18
CA SER A 69 -0.52 15.56 -10.93
C SER A 69 0.87 15.67 -10.32
N GLU A 70 0.99 15.31 -9.03
CA GLU A 70 2.25 15.33 -8.29
C GLU A 70 2.86 13.93 -8.17
N THR A 71 2.02 12.93 -7.86
CA THR A 71 2.49 11.56 -7.62
C THR A 71 1.36 10.55 -7.80
N ILE A 72 1.67 9.43 -8.44
CA ILE A 72 0.80 8.25 -8.50
C ILE A 72 1.40 7.15 -7.63
N TYR A 73 0.55 6.54 -6.80
CA TYR A 73 0.93 5.45 -5.91
C TYR A 73 0.40 4.13 -6.41
N PHE A 74 1.29 3.18 -6.70
CA PHE A 74 0.95 1.79 -6.97
C PHE A 74 1.30 0.95 -5.76
N LEU A 75 0.39 0.09 -5.34
CA LEU A 75 0.56 -0.82 -4.22
C LEU A 75 0.59 -2.26 -4.72
N ALA A 76 1.53 -3.06 -4.21
CA ALA A 76 1.52 -4.50 -4.37
C ALA A 76 1.57 -5.17 -2.99
N THR A 77 0.58 -6.03 -2.74
CA THR A 77 0.46 -6.85 -1.51
C THR A 77 0.49 -8.34 -1.82
N ARG A 78 0.54 -8.68 -3.10
CA ARG A 78 0.57 -10.05 -3.61
C ARG A 78 1.66 -10.17 -4.67
N ASP A 79 2.15 -11.37 -4.87
CA ASP A 79 3.04 -11.70 -5.98
C ASP A 79 2.24 -12.02 -7.27
N ASP A 80 2.95 -12.32 -8.35
CA ASP A 80 2.35 -12.65 -9.65
C ASP A 80 1.51 -13.94 -9.63
N SER A 81 1.68 -14.80 -8.62
CA SER A 81 0.84 -15.99 -8.41
C SER A 81 -0.45 -15.67 -7.64
N GLY A 82 -0.58 -14.45 -7.12
CA GLY A 82 -1.67 -14.03 -6.26
C GLY A 82 -1.47 -14.35 -4.76
N ALA A 83 -0.33 -14.93 -4.38
CA ALA A 83 -0.02 -15.21 -2.99
C ALA A 83 0.36 -13.92 -2.24
N PRO A 84 -0.04 -13.76 -0.96
CA PRO A 84 0.31 -12.58 -0.17
C PRO A 84 1.82 -12.44 0.00
N LEU A 85 2.34 -11.24 -0.17
CA LEU A 85 3.74 -10.95 0.09
C LEU A 85 4.04 -11.06 1.59
N ARG A 86 5.18 -11.67 1.92
CA ARG A 86 5.65 -11.92 3.29
C ARG A 86 7.07 -11.43 3.49
N ALA A 87 7.32 -10.78 4.64
CA ALA A 87 8.63 -10.19 4.94
C ALA A 87 9.76 -11.22 5.05
N GLN A 88 9.46 -12.45 5.46
CA GLN A 88 10.43 -13.54 5.58
C GLN A 88 10.75 -14.25 4.26
N CYS A 89 10.06 -13.93 3.17
CA CYS A 89 10.27 -14.57 1.87
C CYS A 89 11.22 -13.75 1.00
N HIS A 90 11.84 -14.42 0.01
CA HIS A 90 12.67 -13.77 -1.00
C HIS A 90 11.88 -13.61 -2.30
N TYR A 91 11.86 -12.41 -2.81
CA TYR A 91 11.22 -12.06 -4.07
C TYR A 91 12.23 -11.48 -5.05
N ARG A 92 11.91 -11.60 -6.33
CA ARG A 92 12.61 -10.91 -7.40
C ARG A 92 11.67 -9.90 -8.03
N LEU A 93 12.02 -8.65 -7.90
CA LEU A 93 11.37 -7.54 -8.58
C LEU A 93 12.03 -7.34 -9.94
N ARG A 94 11.23 -7.24 -10.99
CA ARG A 94 11.71 -6.94 -12.35
C ARG A 94 10.79 -5.90 -12.97
N GLY A 95 11.37 -5.00 -13.71
CA GLY A 95 10.62 -3.97 -14.40
C GLY A 95 11.45 -3.23 -15.43
N VAL A 96 10.83 -2.20 -15.95
CA VAL A 96 11.46 -1.21 -16.82
C VAL A 96 11.32 0.13 -16.11
N ALA A 97 12.39 0.91 -16.07
CA ALA A 97 12.39 2.23 -15.44
C ALA A 97 11.31 3.12 -16.07
N PRO A 98 10.36 3.65 -15.29
CA PRO A 98 9.28 4.47 -15.81
C PRO A 98 9.81 5.76 -16.46
N ASP A 99 9.09 6.26 -17.45
CA ASP A 99 9.33 7.60 -18.00
C ASP A 99 8.65 8.63 -17.08
N SER A 100 9.37 9.01 -16.03
CA SER A 100 8.94 9.97 -15.03
C SER A 100 10.15 10.76 -14.53
N ALA A 101 9.91 11.96 -14.00
CA ALA A 101 10.97 12.80 -13.45
C ALA A 101 11.68 12.14 -12.26
N TRP A 102 10.95 11.28 -11.54
CA TRP A 102 11.44 10.53 -10.40
C TRP A 102 10.54 9.32 -10.11
N TRP A 103 11.10 8.23 -9.64
CA TRP A 103 10.34 7.08 -9.15
C TRP A 103 11.07 6.36 -8.02
N SER A 104 10.31 5.71 -7.16
CA SER A 104 10.85 4.82 -6.12
C SER A 104 9.94 3.65 -5.82
N ILE A 105 10.53 2.54 -5.41
CA ILE A 105 9.82 1.39 -4.84
C ILE A 105 10.30 1.21 -3.41
N THR A 106 9.37 1.27 -2.46
CA THR A 106 9.66 1.16 -1.02
C THR A 106 8.89 -0.01 -0.42
N ALA A 107 9.54 -0.75 0.48
CA ALA A 107 8.93 -1.83 1.24
C ALA A 107 8.46 -1.35 2.62
N TYR A 108 7.24 -1.73 2.97
CA TYR A 108 6.61 -1.43 4.25
C TYR A 108 6.14 -2.70 4.95
N ALA A 109 6.23 -2.71 6.27
CA ALA A 109 5.65 -3.74 7.11
C ALA A 109 4.11 -3.60 7.24
N ALA A 110 3.47 -4.55 7.89
CA ALA A 110 2.01 -4.59 8.07
C ALA A 110 1.43 -3.36 8.77
N ASP A 111 2.22 -2.70 9.61
CA ASP A 111 1.89 -1.49 10.36
C ASP A 111 2.10 -0.19 9.57
N ASN A 112 2.49 -0.30 8.29
CA ASN A 112 2.84 0.79 7.38
C ASN A 112 4.14 1.54 7.75
N PHE A 113 4.96 1.01 8.65
CA PHE A 113 6.30 1.53 8.91
C PHE A 113 7.35 0.83 8.05
N LEU A 114 8.51 1.47 7.91
CA LEU A 114 9.68 0.87 7.27
C LEU A 114 10.20 -0.27 8.14
N PHE A 115 10.81 -1.27 7.50
CA PHE A 115 11.46 -2.35 8.23
C PHE A 115 12.64 -1.81 9.05
N SER A 116 12.80 -2.33 10.27
CA SER A 116 13.96 -2.03 11.10
C SER A 116 15.14 -2.89 10.63
N VAL A 117 15.94 -2.34 9.72
CA VAL A 117 17.14 -2.96 9.17
C VAL A 117 18.33 -2.02 9.32
N GLU A 118 19.49 -2.54 9.75
CA GLU A 118 20.71 -1.74 9.98
C GLU A 118 21.25 -1.14 8.67
N SER A 119 21.00 -1.80 7.56
CA SER A 119 21.45 -1.35 6.24
C SER A 119 20.73 -0.12 5.71
N HIS A 120 19.59 0.26 6.30
CA HIS A 120 18.67 1.31 5.81
C HIS A 120 18.21 1.14 4.35
N ARG A 121 18.25 -0.10 3.82
CA ARG A 121 17.90 -0.42 2.42
C ARG A 121 16.45 -0.87 2.31
N TYR A 122 15.52 -0.01 2.50
CA TYR A 122 14.10 -0.26 2.38
C TYR A 122 13.46 0.25 1.09
N SER A 123 14.26 0.85 0.20
CA SER A 123 13.79 1.36 -1.08
C SER A 123 14.85 1.32 -2.18
N ILE A 124 14.38 1.29 -3.42
CA ILE A 124 15.17 1.53 -4.63
C ILE A 124 14.51 2.65 -5.44
N SER A 125 15.31 3.35 -6.24
CA SER A 125 14.86 4.43 -7.13
C SER A 125 15.64 4.41 -8.44
N GLY A 126 15.22 5.18 -9.43
CA GLY A 126 15.99 5.40 -10.64
C GLY A 126 17.42 5.87 -10.35
N ASP A 127 17.55 6.83 -9.43
CA ASP A 127 18.86 7.37 -9.01
C ASP A 127 19.72 6.31 -8.31
N SER A 128 19.14 5.54 -7.37
CA SER A 128 19.90 4.52 -6.63
C SER A 128 20.40 3.38 -7.50
N LEU A 129 19.71 3.12 -8.61
CA LEU A 129 20.07 2.10 -9.61
C LEU A 129 20.81 2.68 -10.82
N ASN A 130 20.99 4.01 -10.88
CA ASN A 130 21.59 4.73 -11.99
C ASN A 130 20.95 4.39 -13.35
N LEU A 131 19.61 4.44 -13.39
CA LEU A 131 18.80 4.06 -14.54
C LEU A 131 18.17 5.29 -15.20
N THR A 132 18.11 5.24 -16.53
CA THR A 132 17.30 6.14 -17.33
C THR A 132 15.98 5.49 -17.74
N ALA A 133 15.02 6.31 -18.19
CA ALA A 133 13.72 5.84 -18.63
C ALA A 133 13.85 4.75 -19.72
N GLY A 134 13.07 3.70 -19.61
CA GLY A 134 13.06 2.58 -20.55
C GLY A 134 14.11 1.50 -20.28
N GLU A 135 15.04 1.69 -19.35
CA GLU A 135 16.03 0.67 -19.03
C GLU A 135 15.45 -0.44 -18.14
N PRO A 136 15.77 -1.72 -18.43
CA PRO A 136 15.32 -2.83 -17.60
C PRO A 136 16.09 -2.88 -16.29
N PHE A 137 15.41 -3.23 -15.20
CA PHE A 137 16.03 -3.46 -13.91
C PHE A 137 15.57 -4.74 -13.24
N ALA A 138 16.39 -5.24 -12.34
CA ALA A 138 16.05 -6.32 -11.43
C ALA A 138 16.62 -6.04 -10.05
N ALA A 139 15.82 -6.25 -9.01
CA ALA A 139 16.21 -6.16 -7.62
C ALA A 139 15.65 -7.35 -6.83
N LYS A 140 16.27 -7.70 -5.73
CA LYS A 140 15.75 -8.69 -4.80
C LYS A 140 15.11 -7.98 -3.61
N ILE A 141 14.13 -8.64 -3.01
CA ILE A 141 13.46 -8.18 -1.80
C ILE A 141 13.45 -9.36 -0.84
N GLY A 142 13.93 -9.16 0.37
CA GLY A 142 13.93 -10.22 1.37
C GLY A 142 14.93 -10.00 2.49
N PRO A 143 14.96 -10.91 3.47
CA PRO A 143 15.92 -10.87 4.57
C PRO A 143 17.37 -10.95 4.05
N ALA A 144 18.29 -10.20 4.72
CA ALA A 144 19.72 -10.17 4.39
C ALA A 144 20.04 -9.89 2.91
N ALA A 145 19.21 -9.10 2.23
CA ALA A 145 19.47 -8.65 0.87
C ALA A 145 20.77 -7.83 0.80
N ILE A 146 21.49 -7.91 -0.32
CA ILE A 146 22.81 -7.31 -0.51
C ILE A 146 22.79 -6.44 -1.79
N GLY A 147 23.57 -5.35 -1.77
CA GLY A 147 23.69 -4.45 -2.92
C GLY A 147 22.49 -3.50 -3.04
N PRO A 148 21.98 -3.22 -4.25
CA PRO A 148 20.85 -2.31 -4.45
C PRO A 148 19.50 -2.94 -4.12
N ASP A 149 19.49 -4.09 -3.45
CA ASP A 149 18.30 -4.84 -3.10
C ASP A 149 17.58 -4.24 -1.89
N ILE A 150 16.29 -4.51 -1.74
CA ILE A 150 15.47 -4.07 -0.60
C ILE A 150 15.56 -5.13 0.51
N GLU A 151 16.01 -4.70 1.69
CA GLU A 151 16.09 -5.57 2.86
C GLU A 151 14.80 -5.51 3.67
N THR A 152 14.32 -6.69 4.09
CA THR A 152 13.19 -6.86 4.99
C THR A 152 13.63 -7.57 6.26
N SER A 153 12.86 -7.43 7.34
CA SER A 153 13.11 -8.09 8.61
C SER A 153 11.83 -8.60 9.25
N GLY A 154 11.97 -9.56 10.16
CA GLY A 154 10.85 -10.13 10.88
C GLY A 154 9.96 -11.04 10.02
N SER A 155 8.73 -11.24 10.48
CA SER A 155 7.70 -12.05 9.81
C SER A 155 6.41 -11.26 9.74
N GLY A 156 5.61 -11.49 8.72
CA GLY A 156 4.33 -10.80 8.56
C GLY A 156 4.08 -10.37 7.13
N GLU A 157 3.11 -9.48 6.96
CA GLU A 157 2.80 -8.94 5.65
C GLU A 157 3.88 -7.97 5.18
N LEU A 158 4.18 -8.04 3.89
CA LEU A 158 5.03 -7.11 3.16
C LEU A 158 4.15 -6.34 2.18
N ARG A 159 4.33 -5.04 2.11
CA ARG A 159 3.69 -4.16 1.12
C ARG A 159 4.76 -3.42 0.35
N LEU A 160 4.60 -3.37 -0.96
CA LEU A 160 5.46 -2.58 -1.82
C LEU A 160 4.66 -1.37 -2.31
N THR A 161 5.28 -0.21 -2.28
CA THR A 161 4.72 1.01 -2.84
C THR A 161 5.66 1.56 -3.90
N LEU A 162 5.19 1.59 -5.16
CA LEU A 162 5.84 2.33 -6.24
C LEU A 162 5.23 3.73 -6.28
N ARG A 163 6.08 4.73 -6.33
CA ARG A 163 5.74 6.15 -6.53
C ARG A 163 6.34 6.62 -7.84
N LEU A 164 5.52 7.30 -8.60
CA LEU A 164 5.90 7.95 -9.87
C LEU A 164 5.63 9.43 -9.78
#